data_8d7cd83b34c2b2873a71dfbb6bbd97d8
#
_entry.id   8d7cd83b34c2b2873a71dfbb6bbd97d8
#
_cell.length_a   1.000
_cell.length_b   1.000
_cell.length_c   1.000
_cell.angle_alpha   90.00
_cell.angle_beta   90.00
_cell.angle_gamma   90.00
#
_symmetry.space_group_name_H-M   'P 1'
#
loop_
_entity.id
_entity.type
_entity.pdbx_description
1 polymer ?
#
loop_
_entity_poly.entity_id
_entity_poly.type
_entity_poly.pdbx_seq_one_letter_code
_entity_poly.pdbx_strand_id
1 'polypeptide(L)'
;MTASMAIPDSPARTRRGRRWGAITAAGGAAVVGCAWTAAALINVPDPVTLAALAVIEPSSVGTWFPSRIVQAPARASDLPVRPRPILDRVPWKGKTVPLMTVLGATHTNAFLVLQDGVLIHEWQRAGTGPETLFPSWSVAKSVVSLLVGAAVARGQLAETDRVSALLPELRNGAVFGQITVRNLLDMASGIAVPENYDPRHPLTGTAGMYLTRDLTAFVRDNAHLAFKPGTKGRYRSIDTELLGLILARVEGKPLADILSERIWKPMGAQADATWNLDRPGGIEKAFCCINATARDFARLGLLVADQGRSGDHRIIPGRWIERIMTPARRDVDGWQYSAQWWHAPGGEDDDISAIGVYGQYIYVNRATGTVIVKLSDHGAEQDEVDTLAVMQAIAGDLAAGRPAAARKDP
;
A
#
# COMPACT_ATOMS: atom_id res chain seq x y z
N MET A 1 -6.30 -67.25 -65.28
CA MET A 1 -5.15 -67.35 -64.41
C MET A 1 -4.97 -65.93 -63.81
N THR A 2 -5.59 -65.62 -62.72
CA THR A 2 -5.47 -64.31 -62.04
C THR A 2 -4.86 -64.56 -60.66
N ALA A 3 -3.63 -64.09 -60.49
CA ALA A 3 -2.92 -64.18 -59.23
C ALA A 3 -3.37 -63.00 -58.32
N SER A 4 -3.95 -63.36 -57.17
CA SER A 4 -4.28 -62.44 -56.08
C SER A 4 -3.04 -62.13 -55.29
N MET A 5 -2.64 -60.83 -55.25
CA MET A 5 -1.57 -60.33 -54.36
C MET A 5 -2.15 -60.01 -53.01
N ALA A 6 -1.76 -60.69 -51.97
CA ALA A 6 -2.07 -60.42 -50.60
C ALA A 6 -1.26 -59.19 -50.12
N ILE A 7 -1.94 -58.26 -49.49
CA ILE A 7 -1.34 -57.06 -48.78
C ILE A 7 -0.86 -57.56 -47.42
N PRO A 8 0.38 -57.28 -47.01
CA PRO A 8 0.85 -57.66 -45.67
C PRO A 8 0.31 -56.72 -44.62
N ASP A 9 -0.08 -57.30 -43.50
CA ASP A 9 -0.60 -56.65 -42.29
C ASP A 9 0.39 -55.58 -41.75
N SER A 10 -0.21 -54.45 -41.37
CA SER A 10 0.47 -53.34 -40.69
C SER A 10 0.99 -53.76 -39.29
N PRO A 11 2.21 -53.43 -38.92
CA PRO A 11 2.75 -53.81 -37.62
C PRO A 11 2.02 -53.11 -36.47
N ALA A 12 1.63 -53.87 -35.46
CA ALA A 12 0.99 -53.45 -34.22
C ALA A 12 1.77 -52.27 -33.58
N ARG A 13 1.14 -51.11 -33.55
CA ARG A 13 1.62 -49.91 -32.77
C ARG A 13 1.77 -50.32 -31.33
N THR A 14 3.01 -50.37 -30.89
CA THR A 14 3.46 -50.93 -29.65
C THR A 14 2.80 -50.27 -28.43
N ARG A 15 2.27 -51.05 -27.51
CA ARG A 15 1.81 -50.71 -26.16
C ARG A 15 2.88 -49.93 -25.32
N ARG A 16 4.08 -49.79 -25.78
CA ARG A 16 5.21 -49.06 -25.18
C ARG A 16 4.97 -47.54 -25.11
N GLY A 17 4.43 -46.90 -26.16
CA GLY A 17 4.15 -45.45 -26.18
C GLY A 17 3.10 -45.01 -25.13
N ARG A 18 2.07 -45.87 -24.85
CA ARG A 18 1.06 -45.55 -23.83
C ARG A 18 1.62 -45.64 -22.40
N ARG A 19 2.60 -46.52 -22.14
CA ARG A 19 3.23 -46.63 -20.82
C ARG A 19 4.17 -45.46 -20.53
N TRP A 20 4.89 -44.95 -21.50
CA TRP A 20 5.75 -43.76 -21.35
C TRP A 20 4.91 -42.49 -21.15
N GLY A 21 3.83 -42.29 -21.88
CA GLY A 21 2.89 -41.20 -21.65
C GLY A 21 2.20 -41.24 -20.28
N ALA A 22 1.89 -42.42 -19.75
CA ALA A 22 1.34 -42.58 -18.42
C ALA A 22 2.36 -42.30 -17.31
N ILE A 23 3.63 -42.69 -17.50
CA ILE A 23 4.71 -42.43 -16.55
C ILE A 23 5.06 -40.94 -16.50
N THR A 24 5.12 -40.25 -17.65
CA THR A 24 5.34 -38.80 -17.71
C THR A 24 4.16 -38.01 -17.13
N ALA A 25 2.93 -38.42 -17.37
CA ALA A 25 1.74 -37.80 -16.77
C ALA A 25 1.68 -38.00 -15.25
N ALA A 26 1.99 -39.22 -14.78
CA ALA A 26 2.05 -39.53 -13.34
C ALA A 26 3.21 -38.78 -12.65
N GLY A 27 4.36 -38.66 -13.29
CA GLY A 27 5.50 -37.90 -12.82
C GLY A 27 5.17 -36.40 -12.75
N GLY A 28 4.53 -35.85 -13.78
CA GLY A 28 4.06 -34.46 -13.80
C GLY A 28 3.02 -34.16 -12.69
N ALA A 29 2.05 -35.05 -12.50
CA ALA A 29 1.05 -34.94 -11.43
C ALA A 29 1.69 -35.01 -10.02
N ALA A 30 2.69 -35.87 -9.84
CA ALA A 30 3.41 -35.97 -8.59
C ALA A 30 4.20 -34.68 -8.27
N VAL A 31 4.90 -34.11 -9.24
CA VAL A 31 5.64 -32.84 -9.10
C VAL A 31 4.68 -31.70 -8.74
N VAL A 32 3.55 -31.59 -9.43
CA VAL A 32 2.51 -30.60 -9.12
C VAL A 32 1.99 -30.83 -7.70
N GLY A 33 1.63 -32.04 -7.33
CA GLY A 33 1.16 -32.37 -5.97
C GLY A 33 2.18 -32.03 -4.89
N CYS A 34 3.47 -32.30 -5.12
CA CYS A 34 4.55 -31.90 -4.21
C CYS A 34 4.68 -30.39 -4.05
N ALA A 35 4.57 -29.62 -5.16
CA ALA A 35 4.64 -28.17 -5.10
C ALA A 35 3.49 -27.56 -4.29
N TRP A 36 2.25 -28.04 -4.48
CA TRP A 36 1.09 -27.62 -3.70
C TRP A 36 1.23 -27.98 -2.22
N THR A 37 1.69 -29.20 -1.93
CA THR A 37 1.93 -29.62 -0.55
C THR A 37 3.02 -28.79 0.12
N ALA A 38 4.12 -28.52 -0.58
CA ALA A 38 5.18 -27.65 -0.08
C ALA A 38 4.68 -26.24 0.23
N ALA A 39 3.94 -25.62 -0.70
CA ALA A 39 3.35 -24.29 -0.49
C ALA A 39 2.43 -24.27 0.74
N ALA A 40 1.62 -25.31 0.93
CA ALA A 40 0.74 -25.43 2.10
C ALA A 40 1.55 -25.60 3.40
N LEU A 41 2.62 -26.40 3.40
CA LEU A 41 3.47 -26.64 4.58
C LEU A 41 4.22 -25.38 5.02
N ILE A 42 4.70 -24.57 4.08
CA ILE A 42 5.40 -23.31 4.39
C ILE A 42 4.44 -22.12 4.47
N ASN A 43 3.13 -22.37 4.39
CA ASN A 43 2.05 -21.42 4.61
C ASN A 43 2.08 -20.20 3.67
N VAL A 44 2.30 -20.44 2.36
CA VAL A 44 2.28 -19.43 1.30
C VAL A 44 1.17 -19.70 0.29
N PRO A 45 0.84 -18.75 -0.63
CA PRO A 45 -0.10 -18.99 -1.73
C PRO A 45 0.28 -20.20 -2.59
N ASP A 46 -0.70 -20.74 -3.27
CA ASP A 46 -0.51 -21.85 -4.18
C ASP A 46 0.47 -21.52 -5.31
N PRO A 47 1.09 -22.54 -5.96
CA PRO A 47 2.10 -22.34 -6.99
C PRO A 47 1.62 -21.54 -8.20
N VAL A 48 0.32 -21.58 -8.54
CA VAL A 48 -0.24 -20.80 -9.65
C VAL A 48 -0.28 -19.32 -9.29
N THR A 49 -0.76 -19.01 -8.09
CA THR A 49 -0.72 -17.63 -7.56
C THR A 49 0.70 -17.11 -7.48
N LEU A 50 1.65 -17.89 -6.96
CA LEU A 50 3.06 -17.47 -6.88
C LEU A 50 3.67 -17.21 -8.26
N ALA A 51 3.38 -18.06 -9.24
CA ALA A 51 3.85 -17.87 -10.62
C ALA A 51 3.23 -16.62 -11.27
N ALA A 52 1.95 -16.37 -11.04
CA ALA A 52 1.29 -15.16 -11.51
C ALA A 52 1.89 -13.89 -10.90
N LEU A 53 2.08 -13.86 -9.59
CA LEU A 53 2.69 -12.72 -8.87
C LEU A 53 4.11 -12.37 -9.34
N ALA A 54 4.83 -13.34 -9.94
CA ALA A 54 6.17 -13.11 -10.47
C ALA A 54 6.19 -12.37 -11.81
N VAL A 55 5.06 -12.28 -12.52
CA VAL A 55 5.02 -11.76 -13.91
C VAL A 55 3.97 -10.68 -14.15
N ILE A 56 3.02 -10.48 -13.23
CA ILE A 56 1.98 -9.46 -13.38
C ILE A 56 2.48 -8.06 -13.03
N GLU A 57 1.85 -7.05 -13.63
CA GLU A 57 2.11 -5.66 -13.27
C GLU A 57 1.69 -5.38 -11.81
N PRO A 58 2.44 -4.54 -11.06
CA PRO A 58 2.13 -4.19 -9.68
C PRO A 58 0.71 -3.66 -9.47
N SER A 59 0.14 -2.95 -10.46
CA SER A 59 -1.24 -2.44 -10.41
C SER A 59 -2.31 -3.54 -10.46
N SER A 60 -1.96 -4.75 -10.88
CA SER A 60 -2.88 -5.87 -11.04
C SER A 60 -2.85 -6.88 -9.88
N VAL A 61 -1.88 -6.77 -8.96
CA VAL A 61 -1.68 -7.79 -7.90
C VAL A 61 -2.85 -7.90 -6.93
N GLY A 62 -3.61 -6.82 -6.74
CA GLY A 62 -4.73 -6.78 -5.78
C GLY A 62 -5.81 -7.84 -6.05
N THR A 63 -5.98 -8.27 -7.30
CA THR A 63 -6.98 -9.28 -7.70
C THR A 63 -6.55 -10.72 -7.41
N TRP A 64 -5.28 -10.96 -7.09
CA TRP A 64 -4.72 -12.30 -6.85
C TRP A 64 -4.76 -12.74 -5.38
N PHE A 65 -5.15 -11.85 -4.49
CA PHE A 65 -5.33 -12.16 -3.08
C PHE A 65 -6.81 -12.11 -2.70
N PRO A 66 -7.25 -12.92 -1.73
CA PRO A 66 -8.56 -12.72 -1.13
C PRO A 66 -8.63 -11.33 -0.53
N SER A 67 -9.81 -10.73 -0.53
CA SER A 67 -10.01 -9.38 -0.04
C SER A 67 -11.31 -9.24 0.73
N ARG A 68 -11.39 -8.18 1.54
CA ARG A 68 -12.63 -7.72 2.18
C ARG A 68 -12.99 -6.35 1.62
N ILE A 69 -14.28 -6.12 1.41
CA ILE A 69 -14.80 -4.87 0.86
C ILE A 69 -14.73 -3.78 1.95
N VAL A 70 -14.21 -2.62 1.56
CA VAL A 70 -14.34 -1.36 2.29
C VAL A 70 -15.50 -0.60 1.66
N GLN A 71 -16.65 -0.63 2.30
CA GLN A 71 -17.88 -0.08 1.75
C GLN A 71 -17.86 1.45 1.65
N ALA A 72 -18.20 1.97 0.50
CA ALA A 72 -18.49 3.38 0.30
C ALA A 72 -19.87 3.77 0.87
N PRO A 73 -20.18 5.07 1.00
CA PRO A 73 -21.53 5.53 1.34
C PRO A 73 -22.48 5.29 0.17
N ALA A 74 -23.78 5.18 0.45
CA ALA A 74 -24.81 5.05 -0.60
C ALA A 74 -24.82 6.23 -1.58
N ARG A 75 -24.33 7.40 -1.15
CA ARG A 75 -24.14 8.58 -1.98
C ARG A 75 -22.75 9.16 -1.70
N ALA A 76 -21.94 9.20 -2.75
CA ALA A 76 -20.62 9.84 -2.69
C ALA A 76 -20.74 11.35 -2.46
N SER A 77 -19.73 11.95 -1.82
CA SER A 77 -19.59 13.39 -1.79
C SER A 77 -19.06 13.88 -3.14
N ASP A 78 -19.55 15.03 -3.58
CA ASP A 78 -19.05 15.66 -4.79
C ASP A 78 -17.55 15.98 -4.65
N LEU A 79 -16.79 15.71 -5.69
CA LEU A 79 -15.43 16.20 -5.86
C LEU A 79 -15.49 17.22 -7.01
N PRO A 80 -15.45 18.52 -6.71
CA PRO A 80 -15.55 19.54 -7.75
C PRO A 80 -14.43 19.39 -8.77
N VAL A 81 -14.78 19.42 -10.07
CA VAL A 81 -13.83 19.30 -11.17
C VAL A 81 -13.81 20.59 -11.95
N ARG A 82 -12.66 21.27 -12.00
CA ARG A 82 -12.46 22.51 -12.77
C ARG A 82 -11.08 22.45 -13.44
N PRO A 83 -10.97 21.81 -14.61
CA PRO A 83 -9.70 21.65 -15.30
C PRO A 83 -9.03 22.98 -15.58
N ARG A 84 -7.74 23.04 -15.30
CA ARG A 84 -6.87 24.16 -15.65
C ARG A 84 -5.45 23.67 -15.92
N PRO A 85 -4.64 24.44 -16.66
CA PRO A 85 -3.25 24.12 -16.87
C PRO A 85 -2.50 23.96 -15.54
N ILE A 86 -1.60 23.01 -15.50
CA ILE A 86 -0.57 22.83 -14.46
C ILE A 86 0.79 22.97 -15.14
N LEU A 87 1.85 22.99 -14.34
CA LEU A 87 3.23 23.06 -14.85
C LEU A 87 3.48 21.91 -15.82
N ASP A 88 3.76 22.26 -17.10
CA ASP A 88 3.99 21.27 -18.18
C ASP A 88 5.42 20.78 -18.25
N ARG A 89 6.38 21.54 -17.67
CA ARG A 89 7.80 21.19 -17.57
C ARG A 89 8.25 21.19 -16.13
N VAL A 90 8.85 20.10 -15.70
CA VAL A 90 9.15 19.81 -14.30
C VAL A 90 10.62 19.40 -14.12
N PRO A 91 11.20 19.57 -12.91
CA PRO A 91 12.52 19.08 -12.60
C PRO A 91 12.50 17.55 -12.57
N TRP A 92 13.49 16.90 -13.20
CA TRP A 92 13.64 15.45 -13.19
C TRP A 92 15.09 15.08 -13.41
N LYS A 93 15.73 14.40 -12.44
CA LYS A 93 17.13 13.93 -12.49
C LYS A 93 18.09 15.03 -12.95
N GLY A 94 17.96 16.21 -12.35
CA GLY A 94 18.81 17.39 -12.62
C GLY A 94 18.51 18.12 -13.93
N LYS A 95 17.43 17.79 -14.63
CA LYS A 95 17.02 18.44 -15.89
C LYS A 95 15.59 18.96 -15.77
N THR A 96 15.20 19.89 -16.66
CA THR A 96 13.80 20.30 -16.84
C THR A 96 13.21 19.59 -18.06
N VAL A 97 12.24 18.72 -17.86
CA VAL A 97 11.63 17.89 -18.90
C VAL A 97 10.11 18.07 -18.94
N PRO A 98 9.43 17.71 -20.04
CA PRO A 98 7.96 17.66 -20.06
C PRO A 98 7.44 16.70 -18.97
N LEU A 99 6.35 17.07 -18.27
CA LEU A 99 5.70 16.22 -17.27
C LEU A 99 5.36 14.84 -17.84
N MET A 100 4.85 14.78 -19.06
CA MET A 100 4.51 13.52 -19.73
C MET A 100 5.72 12.60 -19.91
N THR A 101 6.93 13.14 -20.01
CA THR A 101 8.17 12.32 -20.04
C THR A 101 8.37 11.61 -18.69
N VAL A 102 8.12 12.31 -17.58
CA VAL A 102 8.21 11.72 -16.24
C VAL A 102 7.13 10.65 -16.05
N LEU A 103 5.87 10.94 -16.39
CA LEU A 103 4.77 10.00 -16.27
C LEU A 103 5.03 8.72 -17.09
N GLY A 104 5.58 8.86 -18.30
CA GLY A 104 5.98 7.72 -19.13
C GLY A 104 7.14 6.93 -18.53
N ALA A 105 8.22 7.60 -18.12
CA ALA A 105 9.42 6.97 -17.56
C ALA A 105 9.15 6.22 -16.25
N THR A 106 8.15 6.64 -15.50
CA THR A 106 7.74 6.03 -14.23
C THR A 106 6.51 5.13 -14.37
N HIS A 107 6.15 4.72 -15.57
CA HIS A 107 4.99 3.85 -15.86
C HIS A 107 3.73 4.25 -15.08
N THR A 108 3.44 5.56 -15.07
CA THR A 108 2.29 6.11 -14.33
C THR A 108 0.99 5.63 -14.93
N ASN A 109 0.06 5.21 -14.08
CA ASN A 109 -1.30 4.77 -14.43
C ASN A 109 -2.32 5.88 -14.23
N ALA A 110 -2.16 6.67 -13.15
CA ALA A 110 -3.03 7.79 -12.84
C ALA A 110 -2.21 8.92 -12.19
N PHE A 111 -2.49 10.17 -12.59
CA PHE A 111 -1.90 11.37 -12.03
C PHE A 111 -2.98 12.45 -11.85
N LEU A 112 -3.27 12.78 -10.61
CA LEU A 112 -4.29 13.74 -10.24
C LEU A 112 -3.66 14.90 -9.47
N VAL A 113 -4.11 16.13 -9.77
CA VAL A 113 -3.74 17.32 -9.01
C VAL A 113 -5.00 18.03 -8.55
N LEU A 114 -5.07 18.26 -7.24
CA LEU A 114 -6.14 19.02 -6.61
C LEU A 114 -5.56 20.28 -5.96
N GLN A 115 -6.32 21.37 -5.98
CA GLN A 115 -6.00 22.56 -5.22
C GLN A 115 -7.26 23.08 -4.53
N ASP A 116 -7.15 23.36 -3.23
CA ASP A 116 -8.25 23.86 -2.39
C ASP A 116 -9.52 23.02 -2.53
N GLY A 117 -9.37 21.69 -2.55
CA GLY A 117 -10.48 20.74 -2.66
C GLY A 117 -11.04 20.54 -4.06
N VAL A 118 -10.49 21.20 -5.08
CA VAL A 118 -10.95 21.10 -6.47
C VAL A 118 -9.98 20.28 -7.31
N LEU A 119 -10.46 19.27 -8.01
CA LEU A 119 -9.70 18.52 -9.00
C LEU A 119 -9.46 19.39 -10.22
N ILE A 120 -8.19 19.80 -10.43
CA ILE A 120 -7.79 20.72 -11.51
C ILE A 120 -7.09 20.03 -12.67
N HIS A 121 -6.53 18.85 -12.42
CA HIS A 121 -5.88 18.03 -13.46
C HIS A 121 -6.09 16.55 -13.14
N GLU A 122 -6.45 15.78 -14.14
CA GLU A 122 -6.57 14.33 -14.08
C GLU A 122 -6.06 13.74 -15.39
N TRP A 123 -5.06 12.91 -15.28
CA TRP A 123 -4.54 12.12 -16.37
C TRP A 123 -4.55 10.65 -15.99
N GLN A 124 -4.93 9.80 -16.93
CA GLN A 124 -4.95 8.36 -16.77
C GLN A 124 -4.38 7.68 -18.00
N ARG A 125 -3.62 6.61 -17.81
CA ARG A 125 -3.07 5.79 -18.89
C ARG A 125 -4.23 5.14 -19.67
N ALA A 126 -4.04 4.95 -20.98
CA ALA A 126 -4.98 4.20 -21.79
C ALA A 126 -5.22 2.80 -21.22
N GLY A 127 -6.49 2.39 -21.12
CA GLY A 127 -6.91 1.14 -20.49
C GLY A 127 -7.22 1.25 -19.00
N THR A 128 -6.98 2.40 -18.37
CA THR A 128 -7.45 2.72 -17.01
C THR A 128 -8.51 3.81 -17.05
N GLY A 129 -9.24 4.00 -15.97
CA GLY A 129 -10.30 4.99 -15.87
C GLY A 129 -10.68 5.33 -14.43
N PRO A 130 -11.63 6.26 -14.22
CA PRO A 130 -12.02 6.74 -12.89
C PRO A 130 -12.48 5.65 -11.92
N GLU A 131 -12.95 4.51 -12.45
CA GLU A 131 -13.42 3.35 -11.69
C GLU A 131 -12.32 2.29 -11.46
N THR A 132 -11.12 2.48 -12.04
CA THR A 132 -10.03 1.51 -11.88
C THR A 132 -9.53 1.53 -10.45
N LEU A 133 -9.50 0.35 -9.82
CA LEU A 133 -8.91 0.19 -8.50
C LEU A 133 -7.41 -0.07 -8.63
N PHE A 134 -6.62 0.72 -7.93
CA PHE A 134 -5.17 0.60 -7.86
C PHE A 134 -4.74 0.18 -6.47
N PRO A 135 -3.74 -0.71 -6.32
CA PRO A 135 -3.21 -1.08 -5.02
C PRO A 135 -2.43 0.08 -4.39
N SER A 136 -2.68 0.32 -3.13
CA SER A 136 -2.04 1.36 -2.33
C SER A 136 -0.57 1.09 -2.07
N TRP A 137 -0.18 -0.18 -2.05
CA TRP A 137 1.08 -0.60 -1.46
C TRP A 137 1.26 0.07 -0.10
N SER A 138 2.45 0.57 0.22
CA SER A 138 2.72 1.16 1.55
C SER A 138 1.97 2.46 1.86
N VAL A 139 1.26 3.07 0.91
CA VAL A 139 0.31 4.15 1.22
C VAL A 139 -0.75 3.71 2.25
N ALA A 140 -1.07 2.41 2.32
CA ALA A 140 -1.95 1.86 3.36
C ALA A 140 -1.46 2.17 4.79
N LYS A 141 -0.15 2.26 5.01
CA LYS A 141 0.41 2.59 6.34
C LYS A 141 -0.06 3.95 6.83
N SER A 142 -0.11 4.92 5.93
CA SER A 142 -0.62 6.26 6.23
C SER A 142 -2.13 6.24 6.51
N VAL A 143 -2.88 5.37 5.85
CA VAL A 143 -4.32 5.15 6.15
C VAL A 143 -4.49 4.52 7.54
N VAL A 144 -3.67 3.52 7.89
CA VAL A 144 -3.66 2.91 9.24
C VAL A 144 -3.36 3.97 10.30
N SER A 145 -2.44 4.90 10.04
CA SER A 145 -2.18 6.04 10.94
C SER A 145 -3.43 6.88 11.20
N LEU A 146 -4.20 7.20 10.17
CA LEU A 146 -5.45 7.96 10.34
C LEU A 146 -6.46 7.18 11.20
N LEU A 147 -6.54 5.86 11.04
CA LEU A 147 -7.39 5.01 11.90
C LEU A 147 -6.91 5.00 13.35
N VAL A 148 -5.59 4.92 13.58
CA VAL A 148 -5.01 5.04 14.92
C VAL A 148 -5.36 6.39 15.56
N GLY A 149 -5.23 7.48 14.80
CA GLY A 149 -5.61 8.82 15.27
C GLY A 149 -7.07 8.92 15.67
N ALA A 150 -7.96 8.31 14.91
CA ALA A 150 -9.38 8.23 15.22
C ALA A 150 -9.64 7.40 16.50
N ALA A 151 -8.93 6.27 16.69
CA ALA A 151 -9.05 5.44 17.89
C ALA A 151 -8.50 6.13 19.14
N VAL A 152 -7.35 6.82 19.03
CA VAL A 152 -6.77 7.63 20.11
C VAL A 152 -7.74 8.75 20.55
N ALA A 153 -8.40 9.39 19.60
CA ALA A 153 -9.38 10.45 19.92
C ALA A 153 -10.58 9.94 20.69
N ARG A 154 -10.96 8.69 20.51
CA ARG A 154 -12.05 8.03 21.24
C ARG A 154 -11.60 7.41 22.56
N GLY A 155 -10.32 7.53 22.91
CA GLY A 155 -9.77 6.97 24.14
C GLY A 155 -9.67 5.44 24.12
N GLN A 156 -9.71 4.79 22.94
CA GLN A 156 -9.64 3.34 22.81
C GLN A 156 -8.21 2.81 22.92
N LEU A 157 -7.22 3.67 22.65
CA LEU A 157 -5.80 3.41 22.85
C LEU A 157 -5.02 4.71 23.02
N ALA A 158 -3.80 4.62 23.54
CA ALA A 158 -2.87 5.73 23.66
C ALA A 158 -1.53 5.39 23.00
N GLU A 159 -0.80 6.39 22.51
CA GLU A 159 0.53 6.18 21.92
C GLU A 159 1.54 5.58 22.92
N THR A 160 1.29 5.70 24.22
CA THR A 160 2.11 5.16 25.30
C THR A 160 1.78 3.70 25.65
N ASP A 161 0.67 3.18 25.17
CA ASP A 161 0.29 1.79 25.45
C ASP A 161 1.30 0.80 24.91
N ARG A 162 1.50 -0.29 25.67
CA ARG A 162 2.41 -1.36 25.28
C ARG A 162 1.69 -2.37 24.39
N VAL A 163 2.39 -2.83 23.35
CA VAL A 163 1.86 -3.87 22.44
C VAL A 163 1.42 -5.11 23.22
N SER A 164 2.17 -5.55 24.23
CA SER A 164 1.81 -6.71 25.06
C SER A 164 0.54 -6.53 25.90
N ALA A 165 0.14 -5.31 26.20
CA ALA A 165 -1.10 -5.03 26.90
C ALA A 165 -2.31 -5.10 25.95
N LEU A 166 -2.15 -4.61 24.72
CA LEU A 166 -3.18 -4.57 23.69
C LEU A 166 -3.36 -5.92 22.98
N LEU A 167 -2.26 -6.69 22.79
CA LEU A 167 -2.24 -7.99 22.14
C LEU A 167 -1.67 -9.07 23.07
N PRO A 168 -2.44 -9.48 24.11
CA PRO A 168 -1.95 -10.43 25.11
C PRO A 168 -1.61 -11.81 24.54
N GLU A 169 -2.16 -12.20 23.42
CA GLU A 169 -1.85 -13.43 22.70
C GLU A 169 -0.43 -13.43 22.09
N LEU A 170 0.16 -12.27 21.88
CA LEU A 170 1.55 -12.11 21.41
C LEU A 170 2.55 -12.03 22.56
N ARG A 171 2.18 -12.42 23.78
CA ARG A 171 3.06 -12.41 24.98
C ARG A 171 4.27 -13.36 24.88
N ASN A 172 4.85 -13.45 23.71
CA ASN A 172 6.06 -14.24 23.49
C ASN A 172 7.28 -13.43 23.99
N GLY A 173 7.56 -13.53 25.30
CA GLY A 173 8.73 -12.93 25.89
C GLY A 173 8.64 -11.42 26.15
N ALA A 174 9.78 -10.84 26.52
CA ALA A 174 9.92 -9.43 26.89
C ALA A 174 9.87 -8.43 25.70
N VAL A 175 9.77 -8.90 24.45
CA VAL A 175 9.87 -8.06 23.24
C VAL A 175 8.71 -7.09 23.16
N PHE A 176 7.49 -7.59 23.04
CA PHE A 176 6.29 -6.73 22.87
C PHE A 176 5.98 -5.89 24.12
N GLY A 177 6.49 -6.29 25.29
CA GLY A 177 6.42 -5.48 26.52
C GLY A 177 7.31 -4.23 26.50
N GLN A 178 8.25 -4.13 25.58
CA GLN A 178 9.13 -2.98 25.43
C GLN A 178 8.64 -1.98 24.38
N ILE A 179 7.78 -2.42 23.44
CA ILE A 179 7.32 -1.65 22.30
C ILE A 179 6.03 -0.92 22.65
N THR A 180 5.97 0.37 22.37
CA THR A 180 4.75 1.18 22.49
C THR A 180 4.10 1.41 21.11
N VAL A 181 2.84 1.79 21.11
CA VAL A 181 2.12 2.24 19.89
C VAL A 181 2.89 3.35 19.18
N ARG A 182 3.48 4.30 19.94
CA ARG A 182 4.35 5.35 19.37
C ARG A 182 5.56 4.78 18.64
N ASN A 183 6.20 3.75 19.19
CA ASN A 183 7.34 3.13 18.52
C ASN A 183 6.96 2.52 17.17
N LEU A 184 5.76 1.92 17.07
CA LEU A 184 5.24 1.40 15.81
C LEU A 184 4.92 2.52 14.82
N LEU A 185 4.25 3.58 15.28
CA LEU A 185 3.89 4.75 14.46
C LEU A 185 5.12 5.43 13.84
N ASP A 186 6.19 5.54 14.60
CA ASP A 186 7.43 6.23 14.19
C ASP A 186 8.50 5.27 13.67
N MET A 187 8.14 4.05 13.25
CA MET A 187 9.07 3.05 12.70
C MET A 187 10.30 2.82 13.61
N ALA A 188 10.08 2.78 14.91
CA ALA A 188 11.13 2.69 15.92
C ALA A 188 10.93 1.50 16.87
N SER A 189 10.21 0.45 16.47
CA SER A 189 9.96 -0.74 17.27
C SER A 189 11.23 -1.53 17.57
N GLY A 190 12.19 -1.52 16.65
CA GLY A 190 13.41 -2.33 16.73
C GLY A 190 13.23 -3.78 16.31
N ILE A 191 12.05 -4.21 15.86
CA ILE A 191 11.82 -5.59 15.42
C ILE A 191 12.73 -5.93 14.23
N ALA A 192 13.34 -7.13 14.27
CA ALA A 192 14.40 -7.55 13.36
C ALA A 192 13.90 -8.17 12.04
N VAL A 193 12.71 -7.81 11.58
CA VAL A 193 12.21 -8.20 10.25
C VAL A 193 12.74 -7.21 9.21
N PRO A 194 13.62 -7.64 8.29
CA PRO A 194 14.18 -6.73 7.29
C PRO A 194 13.11 -6.30 6.28
N GLU A 195 13.19 -5.03 5.85
CA GLU A 195 12.40 -4.54 4.72
C GLU A 195 13.07 -5.04 3.43
N ASN A 196 12.72 -6.26 3.02
CA ASN A 196 13.34 -6.96 1.90
C ASN A 196 12.27 -7.35 0.88
N TYR A 197 12.45 -6.90 -0.35
CA TYR A 197 11.62 -7.22 -1.52
C TYR A 197 12.39 -8.06 -2.55
N ASP A 198 13.57 -8.60 -2.20
CA ASP A 198 14.40 -9.38 -3.13
C ASP A 198 13.67 -10.69 -3.53
N PRO A 199 13.33 -10.85 -4.81
CA PRO A 199 12.63 -12.04 -5.28
C PRO A 199 13.45 -13.34 -5.16
N ARG A 200 14.77 -13.23 -4.91
CA ARG A 200 15.63 -14.40 -4.62
C ARG A 200 15.45 -14.93 -3.20
N HIS A 201 14.84 -14.14 -2.31
CA HIS A 201 14.57 -14.50 -0.92
C HIS A 201 13.10 -14.25 -0.56
N PRO A 202 12.14 -14.84 -1.30
CA PRO A 202 10.71 -14.47 -1.22
C PRO A 202 10.07 -14.88 0.12
N LEU A 203 10.72 -15.71 0.90
CA LEU A 203 10.17 -16.21 2.18
C LEU A 203 10.75 -15.50 3.41
N THR A 204 11.52 -14.44 3.23
CA THR A 204 12.16 -13.69 4.31
C THR A 204 11.72 -12.23 4.33
N GLY A 205 11.80 -11.61 5.52
CA GLY A 205 11.49 -10.20 5.68
C GLY A 205 10.07 -9.83 5.23
N THR A 206 9.92 -8.66 4.66
CA THR A 206 8.62 -8.17 4.18
C THR A 206 8.07 -8.99 3.00
N ALA A 207 8.91 -9.56 2.14
CA ALA A 207 8.45 -10.46 1.09
C ALA A 207 7.78 -11.71 1.69
N GLY A 208 8.40 -12.33 2.69
CA GLY A 208 7.81 -13.45 3.42
C GLY A 208 6.51 -13.08 4.14
N MET A 209 6.47 -11.88 4.74
CA MET A 209 5.26 -11.35 5.38
C MET A 209 4.14 -11.08 4.36
N TYR A 210 4.48 -10.62 3.17
CA TYR A 210 3.52 -10.39 2.08
C TYR A 210 2.90 -11.70 1.58
N LEU A 211 3.68 -12.79 1.54
CA LEU A 211 3.25 -14.09 1.02
C LEU A 211 2.65 -15.02 2.08
N THR A 212 2.88 -14.76 3.38
CA THR A 212 2.33 -15.65 4.42
C THR A 212 0.80 -15.69 4.39
N ARG A 213 0.24 -16.84 4.70
CA ARG A 213 -1.19 -17.06 4.89
C ARG A 213 -1.60 -17.04 6.37
N ASP A 214 -0.69 -16.62 7.26
CA ASP A 214 -0.96 -16.42 8.69
C ASP A 214 -0.08 -15.28 9.23
N LEU A 215 -0.57 -14.07 9.06
CA LEU A 215 0.14 -12.86 9.52
C LEU A 215 0.30 -12.83 11.04
N THR A 216 -0.66 -13.33 11.79
CA THR A 216 -0.58 -13.37 13.25
C THR A 216 0.56 -14.29 13.71
N ALA A 217 0.67 -15.48 13.11
CA ALA A 217 1.78 -16.39 13.37
C ALA A 217 3.11 -15.76 12.92
N PHE A 218 3.16 -15.14 11.75
CA PHE A 218 4.37 -14.47 11.26
C PHE A 218 4.87 -13.41 12.26
N VAL A 219 4.00 -12.54 12.74
CA VAL A 219 4.34 -11.51 13.72
C VAL A 219 4.85 -12.13 15.02
N ARG A 220 4.16 -13.15 15.55
CA ARG A 220 4.55 -13.86 16.78
C ARG A 220 5.92 -14.51 16.66
N ASP A 221 6.16 -15.19 15.55
CA ASP A 221 7.36 -16.02 15.35
C ASP A 221 8.61 -15.18 14.99
N ASN A 222 8.42 -13.93 14.58
CA ASN A 222 9.48 -12.96 14.31
C ASN A 222 9.69 -11.93 15.44
N ALA A 223 9.22 -12.22 16.65
CA ALA A 223 9.30 -11.33 17.80
C ALA A 223 10.72 -11.32 18.43
N HIS A 224 11.68 -10.69 17.75
CA HIS A 224 13.01 -10.42 18.29
C HIS A 224 13.48 -9.02 17.86
N LEU A 225 14.37 -8.42 18.67
CA LEU A 225 14.82 -7.04 18.47
C LEU A 225 16.22 -6.99 17.88
N ALA A 226 16.41 -6.15 16.85
CA ALA A 226 17.70 -5.77 16.32
C ALA A 226 18.32 -4.60 17.13
N PHE A 227 17.48 -3.75 17.76
CA PHE A 227 17.87 -2.65 18.62
C PHE A 227 16.78 -2.33 19.63
N LYS A 228 17.12 -1.58 20.67
CA LYS A 228 16.18 -1.17 21.71
C LYS A 228 15.09 -0.26 21.13
N PRO A 229 13.79 -0.53 21.40
CA PRO A 229 12.69 0.30 20.95
C PRO A 229 12.87 1.78 21.26
N GLY A 230 12.55 2.64 20.30
CA GLY A 230 12.67 4.08 20.42
C GLY A 230 14.10 4.63 20.31
N THR A 231 15.14 3.84 20.00
CA THR A 231 16.52 4.35 19.89
C THR A 231 16.93 4.68 18.46
N LYS A 232 16.34 4.05 17.46
CA LYS A 232 16.60 4.28 16.03
C LYS A 232 15.29 4.20 15.26
N GLY A 233 15.18 4.96 14.16
CA GLY A 233 14.16 4.79 13.15
C GLY A 233 14.66 3.83 12.07
N ARG A 234 13.81 2.90 11.68
CA ARG A 234 14.02 1.96 10.57
C ARG A 234 12.68 1.59 9.99
N TYR A 235 12.50 1.79 8.71
CA TYR A 235 11.27 1.41 8.05
C TYR A 235 11.03 -0.11 8.14
N ARG A 236 9.85 -0.48 8.67
CA ARG A 236 9.49 -1.88 8.92
C ARG A 236 7.99 -2.08 8.74
N SER A 237 7.63 -2.84 7.73
CA SER A 237 6.22 -3.14 7.44
C SER A 237 5.52 -3.88 8.59
N ILE A 238 6.25 -4.66 9.37
CA ILE A 238 5.71 -5.36 10.55
C ILE A 238 5.19 -4.40 11.63
N ASP A 239 5.73 -3.18 11.73
CA ASP A 239 5.24 -2.18 12.68
C ASP A 239 3.81 -1.78 12.37
N THR A 240 3.49 -1.63 11.10
CA THR A 240 2.12 -1.31 10.68
C THR A 240 1.18 -2.51 10.78
N GLU A 241 1.68 -3.72 10.52
CA GLU A 241 0.86 -4.92 10.76
C GLU A 241 0.44 -5.03 12.23
N LEU A 242 1.35 -4.77 13.16
CA LEU A 242 1.04 -4.71 14.59
C LEU A 242 0.00 -3.62 14.92
N LEU A 243 0.08 -2.44 14.29
CA LEU A 243 -0.94 -1.40 14.43
C LEU A 243 -2.31 -1.88 13.92
N GLY A 244 -2.33 -2.62 12.82
CA GLY A 244 -3.55 -3.23 12.28
C GLY A 244 -4.17 -4.24 13.24
N LEU A 245 -3.37 -5.14 13.81
CA LEU A 245 -3.83 -6.11 14.82
C LEU A 245 -4.39 -5.40 16.07
N ILE A 246 -3.72 -4.34 16.52
CA ILE A 246 -4.18 -3.50 17.65
C ILE A 246 -5.52 -2.86 17.33
N LEU A 247 -5.65 -2.22 16.17
CA LEU A 247 -6.92 -1.58 15.75
C LEU A 247 -8.06 -2.59 15.69
N ALA A 248 -7.85 -3.74 15.05
CA ALA A 248 -8.87 -4.79 14.98
C ALA A 248 -9.29 -5.25 16.38
N ARG A 249 -8.35 -5.36 17.32
CA ARG A 249 -8.61 -5.74 18.71
C ARG A 249 -9.43 -4.68 19.47
N VAL A 250 -9.03 -3.42 19.44
CA VAL A 250 -9.67 -2.37 20.24
C VAL A 250 -11.01 -1.93 19.67
N GLU A 251 -11.23 -2.07 18.37
CA GLU A 251 -12.51 -1.80 17.70
C GLU A 251 -13.42 -3.03 17.65
N GLY A 252 -12.89 -4.25 17.87
CA GLY A 252 -13.64 -5.50 17.80
C GLY A 252 -14.15 -5.84 16.39
N LYS A 253 -13.49 -5.36 15.34
CA LYS A 253 -13.92 -5.45 13.94
C LYS A 253 -12.72 -5.67 13.00
N PRO A 254 -12.94 -6.24 11.78
CA PRO A 254 -11.94 -6.22 10.70
C PRO A 254 -11.53 -4.80 10.30
N LEU A 255 -10.29 -4.64 9.82
CA LEU A 255 -9.78 -3.31 9.41
C LEU A 255 -10.59 -2.68 8.28
N ALA A 256 -11.06 -3.47 7.33
CA ALA A 256 -11.89 -2.96 6.24
C ALA A 256 -13.21 -2.35 6.75
N ASP A 257 -13.85 -2.96 7.76
CA ASP A 257 -15.06 -2.43 8.38
C ASP A 257 -14.76 -1.14 9.16
N ILE A 258 -13.63 -1.12 9.89
CA ILE A 258 -13.17 0.07 10.61
C ILE A 258 -12.92 1.22 9.61
N LEU A 259 -12.19 0.97 8.53
CA LEU A 259 -11.91 1.96 7.49
C LEU A 259 -13.22 2.47 6.85
N SER A 260 -14.12 1.55 6.51
CA SER A 260 -15.44 1.87 5.95
C SER A 260 -16.21 2.83 6.86
N GLU A 261 -16.33 2.52 8.16
CA GLU A 261 -17.15 3.28 9.09
C GLU A 261 -16.49 4.59 9.56
N ARG A 262 -15.17 4.58 9.75
CA ARG A 262 -14.45 5.70 10.38
C ARG A 262 -13.95 6.74 9.40
N ILE A 263 -13.64 6.34 8.16
CA ILE A 263 -13.04 7.25 7.19
C ILE A 263 -13.79 7.18 5.85
N TRP A 264 -13.96 5.99 5.26
CA TRP A 264 -14.38 5.84 3.86
C TRP A 264 -15.77 6.42 3.60
N LYS A 265 -16.75 6.01 4.42
CA LYS A 265 -18.11 6.57 4.35
C LYS A 265 -18.16 8.04 4.76
N PRO A 266 -17.57 8.45 5.91
CA PRO A 266 -17.60 9.85 6.34
C PRO A 266 -16.89 10.82 5.37
N MET A 267 -15.82 10.40 4.68
CA MET A 267 -15.17 11.28 3.69
C MET A 267 -15.92 11.35 2.35
N GLY A 268 -16.98 10.54 2.19
CA GLY A 268 -17.79 10.51 0.97
C GLY A 268 -17.09 9.84 -0.19
N ALA A 269 -16.45 8.69 0.05
CA ALA A 269 -15.77 7.93 -1.00
C ALA A 269 -16.69 7.65 -2.19
N GLN A 270 -16.13 7.68 -3.39
CA GLN A 270 -16.86 7.51 -4.65
C GLN A 270 -17.22 6.05 -4.91
N ALA A 271 -16.32 5.13 -4.56
CA ALA A 271 -16.46 3.72 -4.83
C ALA A 271 -16.08 2.86 -3.62
N ASP A 272 -16.59 1.63 -3.61
CA ASP A 272 -16.07 0.61 -2.73
C ASP A 272 -14.59 0.38 -3.01
N ALA A 273 -13.81 0.22 -1.95
CA ALA A 273 -12.44 -0.25 -2.04
C ALA A 273 -12.37 -1.72 -1.59
N THR A 274 -11.23 -2.37 -1.79
CA THR A 274 -10.97 -3.67 -1.20
C THR A 274 -9.66 -3.64 -0.41
N TRP A 275 -9.57 -4.47 0.63
CA TRP A 275 -8.33 -4.66 1.39
C TRP A 275 -7.93 -6.14 1.35
N ASN A 276 -6.75 -6.44 0.82
CA ASN A 276 -6.32 -7.83 0.67
C ASN A 276 -6.04 -8.50 2.01
N LEU A 277 -6.39 -9.77 2.08
CA LEU A 277 -6.24 -10.63 3.24
C LEU A 277 -5.02 -11.56 3.10
N ASP A 278 -4.55 -12.09 4.22
CA ASP A 278 -3.53 -13.14 4.23
C ASP A 278 -4.07 -14.47 3.67
N ARG A 279 -5.35 -14.80 3.94
CA ARG A 279 -6.07 -15.97 3.44
C ARG A 279 -7.57 -15.70 3.35
N PRO A 280 -8.34 -16.54 2.65
CA PRO A 280 -9.80 -16.43 2.68
C PRO A 280 -10.35 -16.43 4.12
N GLY A 281 -11.13 -15.39 4.46
CA GLY A 281 -11.68 -15.20 5.81
C GLY A 281 -10.64 -14.80 6.88
N GLY A 282 -9.40 -14.52 6.49
CA GLY A 282 -8.32 -14.11 7.36
C GLY A 282 -8.34 -12.62 7.72
N ILE A 283 -7.17 -12.06 8.00
CA ILE A 283 -7.00 -10.67 8.40
C ILE A 283 -6.40 -9.83 7.27
N GLU A 284 -6.64 -8.54 7.29
CA GLU A 284 -6.10 -7.59 6.32
C GLU A 284 -4.59 -7.44 6.48
N LYS A 285 -3.89 -7.33 5.35
CA LYS A 285 -2.48 -6.94 5.29
C LYS A 285 -2.40 -5.44 5.57
N ALA A 286 -2.28 -5.06 6.84
CA ALA A 286 -2.35 -3.67 7.29
C ALA A 286 -1.26 -2.78 6.68
N PHE A 287 -0.09 -3.37 6.42
CA PHE A 287 1.08 -2.67 5.88
C PHE A 287 1.00 -2.33 4.39
N CYS A 288 -0.04 -2.86 3.67
CA CYS A 288 -0.22 -2.66 2.23
C CYS A 288 -1.68 -2.87 1.80
N CYS A 289 -1.89 -2.87 0.50
CA CYS A 289 -2.87 -3.72 -0.19
C CYS A 289 -4.33 -3.27 -0.04
N ILE A 290 -4.57 -1.97 0.19
CA ILE A 290 -5.86 -1.33 -0.09
C ILE A 290 -5.91 -1.09 -1.60
N ASN A 291 -6.99 -1.50 -2.25
CA ASN A 291 -7.22 -1.26 -3.68
C ASN A 291 -8.38 -0.27 -3.82
N ALA A 292 -8.09 0.91 -4.35
CA ALA A 292 -9.06 2.01 -4.43
C ALA A 292 -8.89 2.83 -5.70
N THR A 293 -9.88 3.67 -6.00
CA THR A 293 -9.79 4.61 -7.13
C THR A 293 -8.79 5.72 -6.84
N ALA A 294 -8.19 6.29 -7.89
CA ALA A 294 -7.28 7.43 -7.75
C ALA A 294 -7.96 8.63 -7.07
N ARG A 295 -9.24 8.86 -7.36
CA ARG A 295 -10.03 9.94 -6.75
C ARG A 295 -10.29 9.71 -5.26
N ASP A 296 -10.43 8.45 -4.82
CA ASP A 296 -10.62 8.16 -3.41
C ASP A 296 -9.30 8.25 -2.62
N PHE A 297 -8.17 7.90 -3.23
CA PHE A 297 -6.85 8.26 -2.68
C PHE A 297 -6.65 9.78 -2.57
N ALA A 298 -7.17 10.56 -3.53
CA ALA A 298 -7.13 12.02 -3.45
C ALA A 298 -7.98 12.55 -2.29
N ARG A 299 -9.15 11.95 -2.00
CA ARG A 299 -9.97 12.31 -0.83
C ARG A 299 -9.25 12.06 0.50
N LEU A 300 -8.44 11.00 0.60
CA LEU A 300 -7.58 10.79 1.77
C LEU A 300 -6.55 11.92 1.91
N GLY A 301 -5.94 12.36 0.80
CA GLY A 301 -5.05 13.52 0.81
C GLY A 301 -5.76 14.81 1.22
N LEU A 302 -6.96 15.06 0.70
CA LEU A 302 -7.78 16.22 1.09
C LEU A 302 -8.14 16.20 2.58
N LEU A 303 -8.44 15.02 3.15
CA LEU A 303 -8.71 14.88 4.56
C LEU A 303 -7.52 15.37 5.42
N VAL A 304 -6.31 15.09 4.99
CA VAL A 304 -5.09 15.58 5.67
C VAL A 304 -4.87 17.07 5.41
N ALA A 305 -5.04 17.53 4.17
CA ALA A 305 -4.90 18.94 3.80
C ALA A 305 -5.86 19.84 4.59
N ASP A 306 -7.10 19.38 4.83
CA ASP A 306 -8.14 20.11 5.56
C ASP A 306 -8.22 19.68 7.05
N GLN A 307 -7.06 19.46 7.67
CA GLN A 307 -6.95 19.20 9.11
C GLN A 307 -7.88 18.11 9.64
N GLY A 308 -8.15 17.07 8.86
CA GLY A 308 -8.99 15.95 9.24
C GLY A 308 -10.48 16.20 9.03
N ARG A 309 -10.87 17.16 8.21
CA ARG A 309 -12.26 17.48 7.87
C ARG A 309 -12.62 16.98 6.47
N SER A 310 -13.89 16.67 6.29
CA SER A 310 -14.54 16.53 4.99
C SER A 310 -15.84 17.34 5.04
N GLY A 311 -15.89 18.46 4.34
CA GLY A 311 -16.91 19.45 4.51
C GLY A 311 -17.01 19.94 5.97
N ASP A 312 -18.21 19.95 6.53
CA ASP A 312 -18.42 20.38 7.93
C ASP A 312 -18.09 19.30 8.97
N HIS A 313 -17.78 18.08 8.54
CA HIS A 313 -17.54 16.95 9.43
C HIS A 313 -16.06 16.76 9.75
N ARG A 314 -15.70 16.71 11.04
CA ARG A 314 -14.37 16.33 11.48
C ARG A 314 -14.29 14.82 11.62
N ILE A 315 -13.49 14.20 10.77
CA ILE A 315 -13.28 12.74 10.71
C ILE A 315 -12.05 12.35 11.53
N ILE A 316 -10.95 13.08 11.33
CA ILE A 316 -9.70 12.90 12.08
C ILE A 316 -9.47 14.13 12.97
N PRO A 317 -9.08 13.95 14.24
CA PRO A 317 -8.80 15.09 15.12
C PRO A 317 -7.66 15.96 14.56
N GLY A 318 -7.82 17.29 14.61
CA GLY A 318 -6.79 18.23 14.15
C GLY A 318 -5.44 17.99 14.82
N ARG A 319 -5.44 17.69 16.14
CA ARG A 319 -4.21 17.31 16.88
C ARG A 319 -3.47 16.10 16.29
N TRP A 320 -4.19 15.18 15.65
CA TRP A 320 -3.56 14.03 14.98
C TRP A 320 -2.93 14.44 13.66
N ILE A 321 -3.57 15.35 12.94
CA ILE A 321 -2.96 15.93 11.74
C ILE A 321 -1.69 16.71 12.10
N GLU A 322 -1.73 17.52 13.16
CA GLU A 322 -0.51 18.20 13.67
C GLU A 322 0.57 17.18 14.09
N ARG A 323 0.19 16.04 14.69
CA ARG A 323 1.11 14.93 15.00
C ARG A 323 1.77 14.35 13.75
N ILE A 324 1.02 14.20 12.67
CA ILE A 324 1.53 13.75 11.37
C ILE A 324 2.47 14.79 10.77
N MET A 325 2.09 16.08 10.80
CA MET A 325 2.86 17.19 10.24
C MET A 325 4.16 17.50 10.99
N THR A 326 4.28 17.08 12.25
CA THR A 326 5.46 17.33 13.07
C THR A 326 6.41 16.13 12.99
N PRO A 327 7.61 16.28 12.39
CA PRO A 327 8.57 15.20 12.29
C PRO A 327 8.89 14.59 13.66
N ALA A 328 8.98 13.26 13.71
CA ALA A 328 9.44 12.57 14.90
C ALA A 328 10.93 12.90 15.18
N ARG A 329 11.35 12.63 16.42
CA ARG A 329 12.73 12.96 16.87
C ARG A 329 13.83 12.23 16.10
N ARG A 330 13.49 11.18 15.36
CA ARG A 330 14.45 10.31 14.66
C ARG A 330 14.06 10.14 13.22
N ASP A 331 15.06 10.22 12.38
CA ASP A 331 14.91 9.89 10.97
C ASP A 331 14.65 8.40 10.79
N VAL A 332 13.93 8.07 9.76
CA VAL A 332 13.70 6.71 9.26
C VAL A 332 14.49 6.58 7.95
N ASP A 333 15.53 5.76 7.98
CA ASP A 333 16.42 5.53 6.82
C ASP A 333 16.94 6.81 6.15
N GLY A 334 17.20 7.85 6.96
CA GLY A 334 17.77 9.14 6.52
C GLY A 334 16.73 10.19 6.12
N TRP A 335 15.45 9.90 6.22
CA TRP A 335 14.36 10.85 5.98
C TRP A 335 13.61 11.18 7.27
N GLN A 336 13.09 12.38 7.37
CA GLN A 336 12.16 12.72 8.42
C GLN A 336 10.85 11.95 8.25
N TYR A 337 10.26 11.54 9.36
CA TYR A 337 9.09 10.67 9.38
C TYR A 337 8.24 10.94 10.61
N SER A 338 6.94 10.79 10.50
CA SER A 338 6.05 10.94 11.63
C SER A 338 4.77 10.15 11.44
N ALA A 339 4.44 9.31 12.39
CA ALA A 339 3.16 8.60 12.44
C ALA A 339 2.75 8.01 11.08
N GLN A 340 3.63 7.25 10.45
CA GLN A 340 3.43 6.58 9.15
C GLN A 340 3.36 7.52 7.92
N TRP A 341 3.89 8.75 8.03
CA TRP A 341 3.99 9.72 6.95
C TRP A 341 5.44 10.18 6.76
N TRP A 342 5.81 10.38 5.50
CA TRP A 342 7.12 10.85 5.10
C TRP A 342 7.16 12.37 4.96
N HIS A 343 8.26 12.98 5.42
CA HIS A 343 8.60 14.37 5.16
C HIS A 343 9.73 14.38 4.15
N ALA A 344 9.47 14.93 2.97
CA ALA A 344 10.41 14.86 1.86
C ALA A 344 11.69 15.64 2.15
N PRO A 345 12.87 15.13 1.77
CA PRO A 345 14.10 15.93 1.80
C PRO A 345 13.94 17.20 0.95
N GLY A 346 14.32 18.35 1.53
CA GLY A 346 14.19 19.64 0.86
C GLY A 346 12.76 20.17 0.73
N GLY A 347 11.77 19.48 1.32
CA GLY A 347 10.41 20.00 1.48
C GLY A 347 10.32 21.07 2.56
N GLU A 348 9.22 21.82 2.54
CA GLU A 348 8.85 22.76 3.59
C GLU A 348 8.13 22.03 4.72
N ASP A 349 7.95 22.67 5.90
CA ASP A 349 7.28 22.07 7.06
C ASP A 349 5.82 21.65 6.79
N ASP A 350 5.19 22.23 5.77
CA ASP A 350 3.82 21.90 5.33
C ASP A 350 3.73 20.76 4.30
N ASP A 351 4.84 20.04 4.05
CA ASP A 351 5.01 19.12 2.93
C ASP A 351 5.16 17.70 3.42
N ILE A 352 4.16 16.85 3.20
CA ILE A 352 4.18 15.43 3.60
C ILE A 352 3.70 14.51 2.49
N SER A 353 4.10 13.24 2.59
CA SER A 353 3.71 12.22 1.61
C SER A 353 3.42 10.87 2.24
N ALA A 354 2.38 10.20 1.77
CA ALA A 354 2.25 8.76 1.84
C ALA A 354 2.93 8.16 0.60
N ILE A 355 3.85 7.22 0.80
CA ILE A 355 4.64 6.63 -0.28
C ILE A 355 4.49 5.11 -0.27
N GLY A 356 4.34 4.52 -1.45
CA GLY A 356 4.29 3.09 -1.66
C GLY A 356 5.23 2.64 -2.78
N VAL A 357 5.76 1.44 -2.62
CA VAL A 357 6.61 0.79 -3.63
C VAL A 357 5.93 0.80 -5.00
N TYR A 358 6.71 0.76 -6.05
CA TYR A 358 6.28 0.89 -7.45
C TYR A 358 5.71 2.26 -7.81
N GLY A 359 5.98 3.31 -7.01
CA GLY A 359 5.65 4.69 -7.35
C GLY A 359 4.22 5.11 -7.03
N GLN A 360 3.72 4.71 -5.86
CA GLN A 360 2.44 5.18 -5.32
C GLN A 360 2.67 6.37 -4.40
N TYR A 361 1.94 7.47 -4.62
CA TYR A 361 2.09 8.68 -3.82
C TYR A 361 0.73 9.33 -3.54
N ILE A 362 0.54 9.77 -2.30
CA ILE A 362 -0.38 10.85 -1.94
C ILE A 362 0.49 11.95 -1.33
N TYR A 363 0.76 12.98 -2.12
CA TYR A 363 1.47 14.16 -1.70
C TYR A 363 0.48 15.21 -1.23
N VAL A 364 0.80 15.88 -0.12
CA VAL A 364 -0.01 16.94 0.48
C VAL A 364 0.88 18.11 0.84
N ASN A 365 0.57 19.29 0.33
CA ASN A 365 1.14 20.55 0.78
C ASN A 365 0.02 21.44 1.30
N ARG A 366 0.00 21.68 2.61
CA ARG A 366 -1.07 22.42 3.28
C ARG A 366 -1.01 23.92 3.01
N ALA A 367 0.20 24.51 2.93
CA ALA A 367 0.38 25.94 2.66
C ALA A 367 -0.20 26.31 1.28
N THR A 368 0.02 25.47 0.27
CA THR A 368 -0.48 25.70 -1.07
C THR A 368 -1.87 25.11 -1.31
N GLY A 369 -2.44 24.35 -0.35
CA GLY A 369 -3.69 23.62 -0.50
C GLY A 369 -3.66 22.55 -1.60
N THR A 370 -2.46 22.05 -1.93
CA THR A 370 -2.25 21.12 -3.04
C THR A 370 -2.24 19.68 -2.55
N VAL A 371 -2.97 18.82 -3.27
CA VAL A 371 -2.90 17.36 -3.15
C VAL A 371 -2.57 16.78 -4.51
N ILE A 372 -1.56 15.89 -4.57
CA ILE A 372 -1.21 15.18 -5.80
C ILE A 372 -1.24 13.68 -5.53
N VAL A 373 -1.95 12.95 -6.38
CA VAL A 373 -1.95 11.49 -6.37
C VAL A 373 -1.24 10.99 -7.62
N LYS A 374 -0.28 10.10 -7.44
CA LYS A 374 0.38 9.40 -8.53
C LYS A 374 0.36 7.89 -8.23
N LEU A 375 -0.15 7.11 -9.17
CA LEU A 375 -0.24 5.66 -9.08
C LEU A 375 0.45 5.05 -10.30
N SER A 376 1.36 4.10 -10.09
CA SER A 376 2.30 3.67 -11.12
C SER A 376 2.61 2.17 -11.04
N ASP A 377 3.20 1.66 -12.12
CA ASP A 377 3.90 0.38 -12.20
C ASP A 377 5.42 0.62 -12.37
N HIS A 378 5.96 1.59 -11.62
CA HIS A 378 7.39 1.90 -11.68
C HIS A 378 8.21 0.71 -11.19
N GLY A 379 9.44 0.55 -11.74
CA GLY A 379 10.31 -0.56 -11.37
C GLY A 379 10.84 -0.48 -9.93
N ALA A 380 11.85 -1.29 -9.63
CA ALA A 380 12.46 -1.34 -8.29
C ALA A 380 13.16 -0.04 -7.88
N GLU A 381 13.62 0.76 -8.84
CA GLU A 381 14.09 2.12 -8.60
C GLU A 381 12.89 3.04 -8.55
N GLN A 382 12.65 3.65 -7.42
CA GLN A 382 11.42 4.41 -7.19
C GLN A 382 11.58 5.90 -7.45
N ASP A 383 12.80 6.39 -7.60
CA ASP A 383 13.10 7.81 -7.87
C ASP A 383 12.32 8.78 -6.95
N GLU A 384 12.17 8.42 -5.65
CA GLU A 384 11.28 9.15 -4.71
C GLU A 384 11.64 10.62 -4.61
N VAL A 385 12.93 10.95 -4.48
CA VAL A 385 13.41 12.34 -4.33
C VAL A 385 13.02 13.14 -5.57
N ASP A 386 13.30 12.61 -6.76
CA ASP A 386 12.98 13.29 -8.01
C ASP A 386 11.47 13.39 -8.24
N THR A 387 10.72 12.34 -7.88
CA THR A 387 9.24 12.35 -7.98
C THR A 387 8.62 13.41 -7.06
N LEU A 388 9.12 13.51 -5.82
CA LEU A 388 8.65 14.52 -4.88
C LEU A 388 9.05 15.92 -5.32
N ALA A 389 10.24 16.12 -5.89
CA ALA A 389 10.63 17.40 -6.48
C ALA A 389 9.71 17.86 -7.61
N VAL A 390 9.19 16.92 -8.43
CA VAL A 390 8.13 17.23 -9.43
C VAL A 390 6.86 17.73 -8.74
N MET A 391 6.41 17.06 -7.68
CA MET A 391 5.18 17.43 -6.97
C MET A 391 5.33 18.77 -6.26
N GLN A 392 6.46 19.02 -5.64
CA GLN A 392 6.82 20.31 -5.01
C GLN A 392 6.85 21.45 -6.02
N ALA A 393 7.44 21.23 -7.19
CA ALA A 393 7.47 22.23 -8.26
C ALA A 393 6.05 22.59 -8.74
N ILE A 394 5.17 21.59 -8.92
CA ILE A 394 3.77 21.82 -9.28
C ILE A 394 3.04 22.59 -8.17
N ALA A 395 3.22 22.21 -6.90
CA ALA A 395 2.60 22.91 -5.77
C ALA A 395 3.06 24.37 -5.66
N GLY A 396 4.36 24.62 -5.86
CA GLY A 396 4.95 25.96 -5.85
C GLY A 396 4.40 26.83 -6.99
N ASP A 397 4.30 26.32 -8.22
CA ASP A 397 3.71 27.01 -9.37
C ASP A 397 2.25 27.39 -9.11
N LEU A 398 1.46 26.46 -8.59
CA LEU A 398 0.08 26.69 -8.21
C LEU A 398 -0.08 27.76 -7.13
N ALA A 399 0.84 27.82 -6.17
CA ALA A 399 0.87 28.86 -5.14
C ALA A 399 1.19 30.24 -5.72
N ALA A 400 2.16 30.31 -6.65
CA ALA A 400 2.55 31.55 -7.31
C ALA A 400 1.41 32.17 -8.15
N GLY A 401 0.56 31.33 -8.75
CA GLY A 401 -0.60 31.74 -9.53
C GLY A 401 -1.82 32.20 -8.70
N ARG A 402 -1.77 32.10 -7.35
CA ARG A 402 -2.87 32.56 -6.50
C ARG A 402 -2.93 34.08 -6.41
N PRO A 403 -4.13 34.71 -6.46
CA PRO A 403 -4.31 36.10 -6.08
C PRO A 403 -3.82 36.33 -4.63
N ALA A 404 -3.15 37.46 -4.39
CA ALA A 404 -2.58 37.79 -3.08
C ALA A 404 -3.58 37.67 -1.89
N ALA A 405 -4.88 37.91 -2.13
CA ALA A 405 -5.95 37.80 -1.14
C ALA A 405 -6.34 36.35 -0.77
N ALA A 406 -5.88 35.34 -1.53
CA ALA A 406 -6.21 33.93 -1.29
C ALA A 406 -5.08 33.14 -0.60
N ARG A 407 -3.97 33.78 -0.29
CA ARG A 407 -2.89 33.17 0.50
C ARG A 407 -3.38 33.09 1.94
N LYS A 408 -3.58 31.87 2.45
CA LYS A 408 -3.81 31.67 3.89
C LYS A 408 -2.54 32.13 4.60
N ASP A 409 -2.67 33.06 5.55
CA ASP A 409 -1.58 33.40 6.46
C ASP A 409 -1.18 32.13 7.23
N PRO A 410 0.12 31.92 7.51
CA PRO A 410 0.67 30.73 8.12
C PRO A 410 0.12 30.42 9.52
#